data_3773b1be3bc35e8074b3084d808f77fd
#
_entry.id   3773b1be3bc35e8074b3084d808f77fd
#
_cell.length_a   1.000
_cell.length_b   1.000
_cell.length_c   1.000
_cell.angle_alpha   90.00
_cell.angle_beta   90.00
_cell.angle_gamma   90.00
#
_symmetry.space_group_name_H-M   'P 1'
#
loop_
_entity.id
_entity.type
_entity.pdbx_description
1 polymer ?
#
loop_
_entity_poly.entity_id
_entity_poly.type
_entity_poly.pdbx_seq_one_letter_code
_entity_poly.pdbx_strand_id
1 'polypeptide(L)'
;MHKYQHDNGYKPILATLAEESRVRKQGWIRHGCNAFESKNPMSQPMSFWTGQDVLTYLVRYADDIRDMRVRAWRENASIDSLDELLADGRNGWEYIEQTFNSPIASVYGEIVHVDADGIEYPPTNLMGDILPNLKCSGCQRTGCAFCAFGMHLEKKGKTRFHILAEVEPRKYEFALEGGQWVDNPAYDPTAPKYDGDWLNWNPKQIWVPSKNGLGMRYVFDTVNEIYGKDFYQYE
;
A
#
# COMPACT_ATOMS: atom_id res chain seq x y z
N MET A 1 6.01 -13.52 -10.55
CA MET A 1 7.06 -13.45 -9.51
C MET A 1 8.01 -14.65 -9.58
N HIS A 2 7.56 -15.90 -9.42
CA HIS A 2 8.46 -17.10 -9.42
C HIS A 2 9.34 -17.24 -10.66
N LYS A 3 8.81 -16.99 -11.87
CA LYS A 3 9.61 -17.04 -13.10
C LYS A 3 10.76 -16.02 -13.05
N TYR A 4 10.48 -14.77 -12.67
CA TYR A 4 11.49 -13.72 -12.57
C TYR A 4 12.58 -14.06 -11.54
N GLN A 5 12.19 -14.61 -10.39
CA GLN A 5 13.13 -15.06 -9.35
C GLN A 5 14.04 -16.19 -9.85
N HIS A 6 13.46 -17.18 -10.53
CA HIS A 6 14.19 -18.31 -11.08
C HIS A 6 15.18 -17.85 -12.17
N ASP A 7 14.71 -17.01 -13.10
CA ASP A 7 15.50 -16.56 -14.25
C ASP A 7 16.69 -15.66 -13.83
N ASN A 8 16.57 -14.96 -12.68
CA ASN A 8 17.60 -14.03 -12.20
C ASN A 8 18.32 -14.51 -10.93
N GLY A 9 17.95 -15.66 -10.37
CA GLY A 9 18.56 -16.19 -9.14
C GLY A 9 18.21 -15.40 -7.88
N TYR A 10 17.19 -14.54 -7.90
CA TYR A 10 16.82 -13.72 -6.75
C TYR A 10 15.94 -14.47 -5.75
N LYS A 11 16.12 -14.14 -4.48
CA LYS A 11 15.28 -14.62 -3.37
C LYS A 11 14.46 -13.45 -2.84
N PRO A 12 13.12 -13.57 -2.78
CA PRO A 12 12.28 -12.47 -2.32
C PRO A 12 12.38 -12.27 -0.81
N ILE A 13 12.33 -11.01 -0.40
CA ILE A 13 12.10 -10.61 0.98
C ILE A 13 10.67 -10.07 1.05
N LEU A 14 9.83 -10.66 1.90
CA LEU A 14 8.41 -10.32 2.02
C LEU A 14 8.13 -9.75 3.41
N ALA A 15 7.56 -8.57 3.48
CA ALA A 15 7.11 -7.93 4.72
C ALA A 15 5.68 -8.39 5.07
N THR A 16 5.52 -9.69 5.36
CA THR A 16 4.23 -10.29 5.71
C THR A 16 4.24 -10.81 7.14
N LEU A 17 3.12 -10.63 7.85
CA LEU A 17 2.96 -11.07 9.23
C LEU A 17 2.33 -12.47 9.26
N ALA A 18 2.76 -13.34 10.17
CA ALA A 18 2.16 -14.66 10.33
C ALA A 18 0.73 -14.57 10.85
N GLU A 19 0.39 -13.55 11.64
CA GLU A 19 -0.96 -13.36 12.17
C GLU A 19 -2.02 -13.02 11.13
N GLU A 20 -1.61 -12.48 9.97
CA GLU A 20 -2.55 -12.04 8.94
C GLU A 20 -3.37 -13.18 8.31
N SER A 21 -2.86 -14.42 8.34
CA SER A 21 -3.62 -15.56 7.87
C SER A 21 -3.11 -16.89 8.43
N ARG A 22 -4.05 -17.85 8.55
CA ARG A 22 -3.72 -19.22 8.96
C ARG A 22 -2.63 -19.87 8.09
N VAL A 23 -2.66 -19.63 6.79
CA VAL A 23 -1.69 -20.19 5.84
C VAL A 23 -0.29 -19.61 6.08
N ARG A 24 -0.19 -18.29 6.29
CA ARG A 24 1.08 -17.64 6.61
C ARG A 24 1.63 -18.11 7.94
N LYS A 25 0.78 -18.23 8.97
CA LYS A 25 1.16 -18.77 10.28
C LYS A 25 1.70 -20.20 10.17
N GLN A 26 1.02 -21.06 9.41
CA GLN A 26 1.49 -22.42 9.19
C GLN A 26 2.81 -22.48 8.42
N GLY A 27 2.99 -21.64 7.42
CA GLY A 27 4.26 -21.48 6.69
C GLY A 27 5.40 -21.07 7.62
N TRP A 28 5.16 -20.06 8.45
CA TRP A 28 6.13 -19.59 9.43
C TRP A 28 6.50 -20.66 10.47
N ILE A 29 5.52 -21.40 11.01
CA ILE A 29 5.77 -22.47 11.96
C ILE A 29 6.63 -23.60 11.34
N ARG A 30 6.44 -23.89 10.04
CA ARG A 30 7.17 -24.96 9.35
C ARG A 30 8.59 -24.57 8.94
N HIS A 31 8.78 -23.32 8.50
CA HIS A 31 10.01 -22.88 7.82
C HIS A 31 10.72 -21.75 8.54
N GLY A 32 10.12 -21.17 9.58
CA GLY A 32 10.64 -19.95 10.22
C GLY A 32 10.56 -18.73 9.32
N CYS A 33 11.35 -17.70 9.64
CA CYS A 33 11.40 -16.48 8.87
C CYS A 33 12.17 -16.62 7.54
N ASN A 34 13.03 -17.64 7.43
CA ASN A 34 13.91 -17.86 6.27
C ASN A 34 13.71 -19.27 5.70
N ALA A 35 12.90 -19.39 4.68
CA ALA A 35 12.59 -20.63 3.99
C ALA A 35 13.51 -20.85 2.77
N PHE A 36 14.84 -20.77 2.94
CA PHE A 36 15.78 -20.80 1.83
C PHE A 36 15.93 -22.18 1.18
N GLU A 37 15.67 -23.25 1.94
CA GLU A 37 15.71 -24.65 1.47
C GLU A 37 14.39 -25.12 0.85
N SER A 38 13.39 -24.23 0.79
CA SER A 38 12.09 -24.58 0.19
C SER A 38 12.18 -24.56 -1.35
N LYS A 39 11.19 -25.22 -2.01
CA LYS A 39 11.04 -25.17 -3.47
C LYS A 39 10.97 -23.73 -4.01
N ASN A 40 10.44 -22.82 -3.21
CA ASN A 40 10.36 -21.39 -3.52
C ASN A 40 11.08 -20.64 -2.38
N PRO A 41 12.40 -20.46 -2.46
CA PRO A 41 13.17 -19.81 -1.41
C PRO A 41 12.67 -18.38 -1.15
N MET A 42 12.47 -18.03 0.11
CA MET A 42 12.02 -16.68 0.51
C MET A 42 12.48 -16.34 1.93
N SER A 43 12.52 -15.05 2.22
CA SER A 43 12.67 -14.52 3.57
C SER A 43 11.46 -13.70 3.96
N GLN A 44 10.97 -13.89 5.17
CA GLN A 44 9.83 -13.17 5.77
C GLN A 44 10.21 -12.65 7.15
N PRO A 45 11.11 -11.65 7.22
CA PRO A 45 11.69 -11.20 8.48
C PRO A 45 10.68 -10.64 9.48
N MET A 46 9.53 -10.17 9.01
CA MET A 46 8.45 -9.65 9.85
C MET A 46 7.41 -10.69 10.27
N SER A 47 7.61 -11.98 9.97
CA SER A 47 6.58 -13.00 10.25
C SER A 47 6.19 -13.10 11.72
N PHE A 48 7.09 -12.80 12.65
CA PHE A 48 6.83 -12.84 14.09
C PHE A 48 6.24 -11.54 14.65
N TRP A 49 6.16 -10.48 13.85
CA TRP A 49 5.54 -9.23 14.26
C TRP A 49 4.01 -9.37 14.31
N THR A 50 3.41 -8.63 15.24
CA THR A 50 1.97 -8.43 15.32
C THR A 50 1.57 -7.09 14.72
N GLY A 51 0.27 -6.88 14.46
CA GLY A 51 -0.24 -5.57 14.04
C GLY A 51 0.06 -4.47 15.08
N GLN A 52 0.07 -4.82 16.38
CA GLN A 52 0.46 -3.89 17.44
C GLN A 52 1.94 -3.51 17.36
N ASP A 53 2.83 -4.44 17.01
CA ASP A 53 4.25 -4.13 16.80
C ASP A 53 4.43 -3.16 15.63
N VAL A 54 3.66 -3.35 14.54
CA VAL A 54 3.69 -2.43 13.39
C VAL A 54 3.22 -1.04 13.79
N LEU A 55 2.08 -0.91 14.47
CA LEU A 55 1.56 0.39 14.92
C LEU A 55 2.52 1.05 15.92
N THR A 56 3.06 0.29 16.85
CA THR A 56 4.08 0.77 17.81
C THR A 56 5.31 1.30 17.09
N TYR A 57 5.79 0.58 16.06
CA TYR A 57 6.92 1.01 15.25
C TYR A 57 6.63 2.33 14.52
N LEU A 58 5.46 2.44 13.90
CA LEU A 58 5.05 3.65 13.19
C LEU A 58 4.96 4.87 14.11
N VAL A 59 4.40 4.70 15.32
CA VAL A 59 4.35 5.79 16.32
C VAL A 59 5.75 6.17 16.77
N ARG A 60 6.60 5.19 17.10
CA ARG A 60 7.96 5.43 17.65
C ARG A 60 8.89 6.10 16.65
N TYR A 61 8.82 5.74 15.40
CA TYR A 61 9.77 6.16 14.37
C TYR A 61 9.13 7.07 13.30
N ALA A 62 8.00 7.72 13.62
CA ALA A 62 7.30 8.60 12.68
C ALA A 62 8.22 9.70 12.10
N ASP A 63 8.98 10.35 12.96
CA ASP A 63 9.90 11.42 12.56
C ASP A 63 11.09 10.88 11.75
N ASP A 64 11.68 9.77 12.16
CA ASP A 64 12.78 9.14 11.43
C ASP A 64 12.35 8.68 10.02
N ILE A 65 11.14 8.14 9.91
CA ILE A 65 10.55 7.72 8.63
C ILE A 65 10.32 8.93 7.73
N ARG A 66 9.78 10.02 8.28
CA ARG A 66 9.60 11.28 7.56
C ARG A 66 10.94 11.81 7.07
N ASP A 67 11.94 11.90 7.94
CA ASP A 67 13.26 12.45 7.61
C ASP A 67 14.01 11.59 6.58
N MET A 68 13.85 10.27 6.63
CA MET A 68 14.39 9.35 5.63
C MET A 68 13.73 9.59 4.26
N ARG A 69 12.42 9.81 4.22
CA ARG A 69 11.69 10.09 2.98
C ARG A 69 12.03 11.46 2.40
N VAL A 70 12.16 12.47 3.25
CA VAL A 70 12.63 13.81 2.83
C VAL A 70 14.04 13.73 2.24
N ARG A 71 14.95 12.95 2.85
CA ARG A 71 16.29 12.71 2.28
C ARG A 71 16.23 12.02 0.92
N ALA A 72 15.48 10.94 0.81
CA ALA A 72 15.33 10.23 -0.46
C ALA A 72 14.71 11.12 -1.56
N TRP A 73 13.78 11.99 -1.19
CA TRP A 73 13.24 12.97 -2.12
C TRP A 73 14.27 14.01 -2.54
N ARG A 74 15.08 14.53 -1.60
CA ARG A 74 16.19 15.46 -1.90
C ARG A 74 17.23 14.87 -2.86
N GLU A 75 17.55 13.59 -2.71
CA GLU A 75 18.51 12.89 -3.57
C GLU A 75 17.99 12.73 -5.01
N ASN A 76 16.67 12.73 -5.21
CA ASN A 76 16.02 12.51 -6.50
C ASN A 76 15.37 13.78 -7.10
N ALA A 77 15.20 14.85 -6.32
CA ALA A 77 14.69 16.12 -6.78
C ALA A 77 15.84 17.11 -7.04
N SER A 78 15.64 18.07 -7.96
CA SER A 78 16.57 19.17 -8.08
C SER A 78 16.60 19.96 -6.75
N ILE A 79 17.80 20.31 -6.28
CA ILE A 79 17.99 21.04 -5.01
C ILE A 79 17.18 22.35 -5.01
N ASP A 80 17.05 22.99 -6.16
CA ASP A 80 16.33 24.24 -6.35
C ASP A 80 14.84 24.14 -5.93
N SER A 81 14.19 23.02 -6.21
CA SER A 81 12.77 22.84 -5.87
C SER A 81 12.49 22.71 -4.36
N LEU A 82 13.44 22.25 -3.57
CA LEU A 82 13.29 22.20 -2.11
C LEU A 82 13.53 23.58 -1.49
N ASP A 83 14.55 24.28 -1.93
CA ASP A 83 14.87 25.60 -1.38
C ASP A 83 13.76 26.61 -1.72
N GLU A 84 13.16 26.53 -2.91
CA GLU A 84 11.95 27.26 -3.26
C GLU A 84 10.77 26.92 -2.36
N LEU A 85 10.55 25.60 -2.09
CA LEU A 85 9.48 25.13 -1.23
C LEU A 85 9.67 25.60 0.24
N LEU A 86 10.89 25.56 0.75
CA LEU A 86 11.22 26.04 2.10
C LEU A 86 11.20 27.57 2.19
N ALA A 87 11.48 28.27 1.10
CA ALA A 87 11.38 29.73 1.03
C ALA A 87 9.93 30.23 1.12
N ASP A 88 8.94 29.39 0.75
CA ASP A 88 7.51 29.67 0.92
C ASP A 88 7.03 29.56 2.40
N GLY A 89 7.94 29.33 3.33
CA GLY A 89 7.68 29.36 4.77
C GLY A 89 6.69 28.28 5.24
N ARG A 90 5.59 28.70 5.90
CA ARG A 90 4.59 27.77 6.47
C ARG A 90 3.99 26.84 5.40
N ASN A 91 3.70 27.35 4.20
CA ASN A 91 3.06 26.56 3.13
C ASN A 91 4.00 25.46 2.62
N GLY A 92 5.29 25.74 2.53
CA GLY A 92 6.29 24.76 2.15
C GLY A 92 6.41 23.62 3.18
N TRP A 93 6.42 23.95 4.47
CA TRP A 93 6.42 22.94 5.54
C TRP A 93 5.13 22.14 5.57
N GLU A 94 3.98 22.78 5.39
CA GLU A 94 2.69 22.08 5.32
C GLU A 94 2.63 21.11 4.13
N TYR A 95 3.18 21.51 2.98
CA TYR A 95 3.31 20.63 1.82
C TYR A 95 4.20 19.43 2.11
N ILE A 96 5.35 19.62 2.79
CA ILE A 96 6.25 18.54 3.20
C ILE A 96 5.53 17.59 4.15
N GLU A 97 4.84 18.11 5.15
CA GLU A 97 4.06 17.28 6.08
C GLU A 97 2.96 16.49 5.36
N GLN A 98 2.17 17.12 4.53
CA GLN A 98 1.12 16.45 3.75
C GLN A 98 1.68 15.40 2.80
N THR A 99 2.81 15.70 2.13
CA THR A 99 3.40 14.79 1.14
C THR A 99 4.11 13.60 1.79
N PHE A 100 4.85 13.80 2.89
CA PHE A 100 5.72 12.80 3.48
C PHE A 100 5.13 12.09 4.70
N ASN A 101 4.21 12.70 5.44
CA ASN A 101 3.45 12.01 6.49
C ASN A 101 2.25 11.26 5.90
N SER A 102 1.64 11.78 4.83
CA SER A 102 0.39 11.29 4.28
C SER A 102 0.39 9.84 3.76
N PRO A 103 1.42 9.23 3.15
CA PRO A 103 1.28 7.86 2.66
C PRO A 103 1.14 6.80 3.74
N ILE A 104 1.72 7.01 4.91
CA ILE A 104 1.50 6.11 6.06
C ILE A 104 0.19 6.51 6.73
N ALA A 105 -0.04 7.80 6.95
CA ALA A 105 -1.27 8.33 7.48
C ALA A 105 -2.48 8.08 6.57
N SER A 106 -2.35 8.16 5.23
CA SER A 106 -3.46 7.90 4.32
C SER A 106 -3.91 6.43 4.32
N VAL A 107 -3.01 5.49 4.57
CA VAL A 107 -3.33 4.07 4.61
C VAL A 107 -3.84 3.64 5.99
N TYR A 108 -3.11 3.97 7.04
CA TYR A 108 -3.47 3.63 8.42
C TYR A 108 -4.39 4.67 9.05
N GLY A 109 -4.46 5.87 8.48
CA GLY A 109 -5.13 7.00 9.09
C GLY A 109 -4.41 7.44 10.36
N GLU A 110 -5.18 7.96 11.30
CA GLU A 110 -4.69 8.36 12.61
C GLU A 110 -4.51 7.13 13.50
N ILE A 111 -3.36 7.05 14.19
CA ILE A 111 -3.10 5.98 15.16
C ILE A 111 -3.46 6.51 16.53
N VAL A 112 -4.34 5.80 17.23
CA VAL A 112 -4.86 6.16 18.55
C VAL A 112 -4.71 4.99 19.52
N HIS A 113 -4.60 5.30 20.82
CA HIS A 113 -4.82 4.33 21.90
C HIS A 113 -6.31 4.23 22.18
N VAL A 114 -6.83 3.02 22.38
CA VAL A 114 -8.22 2.79 22.77
C VAL A 114 -8.23 2.10 24.11
N ASP A 115 -8.88 2.72 25.11
CA ASP A 115 -9.00 2.16 26.46
C ASP A 115 -10.05 1.02 26.54
N ALA A 116 -10.27 0.51 27.75
CA ALA A 116 -11.22 -0.58 28.00
C ALA A 116 -12.69 -0.17 27.73
N ASP A 117 -12.99 1.11 27.83
CA ASP A 117 -14.34 1.68 27.60
C ASP A 117 -14.54 2.07 26.12
N GLY A 118 -13.51 1.89 25.28
CA GLY A 118 -13.56 2.21 23.86
C GLY A 118 -13.30 3.69 23.54
N ILE A 119 -12.82 4.47 24.50
CA ILE A 119 -12.49 5.89 24.31
C ILE A 119 -11.11 6.01 23.65
N GLU A 120 -11.01 6.89 22.68
CA GLU A 120 -9.79 7.13 21.90
C GLU A 120 -8.96 8.26 22.52
N TYR A 121 -7.68 8.02 22.65
CA TYR A 121 -6.66 8.95 23.16
C TYR A 121 -5.48 9.02 22.22
N PRO A 122 -4.61 10.05 22.33
CA PRO A 122 -3.31 10.05 21.65
C PRO A 122 -2.54 8.76 21.93
N PRO A 123 -1.73 8.28 20.95
CA PRO A 123 -1.01 7.00 21.09
C PRO A 123 0.10 7.02 22.14
N THR A 124 0.45 8.21 22.66
CA THR A 124 1.47 8.41 23.68
C THR A 124 0.89 9.14 24.90
N ASN A 125 1.47 8.84 26.07
CA ASN A 125 1.19 9.59 27.29
C ASN A 125 1.97 10.94 27.32
N LEU A 126 1.77 11.74 28.36
CA LEU A 126 2.46 13.03 28.54
C LEU A 126 3.99 12.91 28.67
N MET A 127 4.51 11.73 28.98
CA MET A 127 5.95 11.45 29.07
C MET A 127 6.52 10.93 27.73
N GLY A 128 5.69 10.77 26.71
CA GLY A 128 6.09 10.25 25.41
C GLY A 128 6.13 8.71 25.31
N ASP A 129 5.68 7.99 26.36
CA ASP A 129 5.59 6.52 26.29
C ASP A 129 4.42 6.10 25.42
N ILE A 130 4.65 5.11 24.57
CA ILE A 130 3.60 4.56 23.68
C ILE A 130 2.65 3.70 24.51
N LEU A 131 1.36 4.00 24.38
CA LEU A 131 0.30 3.29 25.07
C LEU A 131 -0.03 1.96 24.36
N PRO A 132 -0.52 0.94 25.08
CA PRO A 132 -0.97 -0.33 24.49
C PRO A 132 -2.29 -0.16 23.73
N ASN A 133 -2.75 -1.24 23.09
CA ASN A 133 -4.04 -1.28 22.36
C ASN A 133 -4.17 -0.17 21.31
N LEU A 134 -3.17 -0.02 20.48
CA LEU A 134 -3.19 0.91 19.36
C LEU A 134 -4.19 0.45 18.31
N LYS A 135 -4.93 1.39 17.77
CA LYS A 135 -5.80 1.21 16.61
C LYS A 135 -5.52 2.29 15.58
N CYS A 136 -5.86 2.03 14.34
CA CYS A 136 -5.81 3.02 13.28
C CYS A 136 -7.21 3.29 12.74
N SER A 137 -7.47 4.53 12.37
CA SER A 137 -8.76 4.96 11.79
C SER A 137 -8.94 4.50 10.35
N GLY A 138 -7.83 4.22 9.65
CA GLY A 138 -7.80 3.72 8.27
C GLY A 138 -7.81 2.20 8.16
N CYS A 139 -7.08 1.67 7.20
CA CYS A 139 -6.97 0.22 7.02
C CYS A 139 -6.18 -0.41 8.16
N GLN A 140 -6.73 -1.43 8.82
CA GLN A 140 -6.04 -2.16 9.89
C GLN A 140 -4.76 -2.86 9.41
N ARG A 141 -4.61 -3.02 8.10
CA ARG A 141 -3.42 -3.58 7.45
C ARG A 141 -3.36 -3.13 6.00
N THR A 142 -2.15 -2.91 5.50
CA THR A 142 -1.91 -2.71 4.09
C THR A 142 -2.06 -4.05 3.37
N GLY A 143 -3.21 -4.27 2.74
CA GLY A 143 -3.38 -5.38 1.81
C GLY A 143 -2.82 -5.03 0.42
N CYS A 144 -2.85 -5.99 -0.51
CA CYS A 144 -2.68 -5.65 -1.92
C CYS A 144 -3.82 -4.71 -2.35
N ALA A 145 -3.49 -3.62 -3.04
CA ALA A 145 -4.47 -2.60 -3.46
C ALA A 145 -5.70 -3.18 -4.19
N PHE A 146 -5.53 -4.32 -4.86
CA PHE A 146 -6.58 -5.00 -5.63
C PHE A 146 -7.04 -6.32 -5.00
N CYS A 147 -6.79 -6.55 -3.71
CA CYS A 147 -7.13 -7.81 -3.07
C CYS A 147 -8.61 -7.82 -2.64
N ALA A 148 -9.41 -8.68 -3.26
CA ALA A 148 -10.80 -8.90 -2.88
C ALA A 148 -10.98 -9.98 -1.78
N PHE A 149 -9.89 -10.64 -1.34
CA PHE A 149 -9.98 -11.71 -0.34
C PHE A 149 -10.48 -11.18 1.00
N GLY A 150 -11.59 -11.74 1.47
CA GLY A 150 -12.22 -11.34 2.72
C GLY A 150 -13.02 -10.04 2.68
N MET A 151 -13.17 -9.38 1.53
CA MET A 151 -13.94 -8.14 1.38
C MET A 151 -15.41 -8.27 1.83
N HIS A 152 -16.01 -9.45 1.63
CA HIS A 152 -17.39 -9.75 2.08
C HIS A 152 -17.55 -9.74 3.61
N LEU A 153 -16.45 -9.77 4.37
CA LEU A 153 -16.44 -9.68 5.83
C LEU A 153 -16.26 -8.24 6.33
N GLU A 154 -16.00 -7.30 5.41
CA GLU A 154 -15.77 -5.90 5.75
C GLU A 154 -17.10 -5.18 6.01
N LYS A 155 -17.01 -4.02 6.67
CA LYS A 155 -18.19 -3.22 6.99
C LYS A 155 -18.86 -2.75 5.71
N LYS A 156 -20.18 -2.99 5.62
CA LYS A 156 -20.99 -2.54 4.48
C LYS A 156 -20.86 -1.03 4.25
N GLY A 157 -20.70 -0.63 2.98
CA GLY A 157 -20.47 0.75 2.56
C GLY A 157 -19.11 1.34 2.91
N LYS A 158 -18.17 0.56 3.49
CA LYS A 158 -16.79 0.96 3.81
C LYS A 158 -15.82 -0.17 3.56
N THR A 159 -15.96 -0.85 2.44
CA THR A 159 -14.98 -1.87 2.04
C THR A 159 -13.71 -1.21 1.52
N ARG A 160 -12.63 -1.99 1.43
CA ARG A 160 -11.36 -1.51 0.85
C ARG A 160 -11.50 -0.97 -0.59
N PHE A 161 -12.51 -1.42 -1.34
CA PHE A 161 -12.77 -0.90 -2.68
C PHE A 161 -13.44 0.47 -2.65
N HIS A 162 -14.31 0.74 -1.66
CA HIS A 162 -14.83 2.10 -1.44
C HIS A 162 -13.67 3.06 -1.07
N ILE A 163 -12.78 2.64 -0.17
CA ILE A 163 -11.60 3.43 0.19
C ILE A 163 -10.68 3.62 -1.02
N LEU A 164 -10.47 2.58 -1.82
CA LEU A 164 -9.67 2.69 -3.04
C LEU A 164 -10.28 3.69 -4.04
N ALA A 165 -11.62 3.72 -4.16
CA ALA A 165 -12.32 4.68 -5.01
C ALA A 165 -12.10 6.13 -4.56
N GLU A 166 -12.08 6.36 -3.25
CA GLU A 166 -11.86 7.70 -2.67
C GLU A 166 -10.40 8.17 -2.79
N VAL A 167 -9.45 7.28 -2.47
CA VAL A 167 -8.02 7.64 -2.35
C VAL A 167 -7.29 7.54 -3.70
N GLU A 168 -7.60 6.53 -4.50
CA GLU A 168 -6.90 6.22 -5.76
C GLU A 168 -7.89 5.87 -6.87
N PRO A 169 -8.74 6.81 -7.33
CA PRO A 169 -9.84 6.55 -8.26
C PRO A 169 -9.38 5.89 -9.56
N ARG A 170 -8.20 6.24 -10.08
CA ARG A 170 -7.64 5.60 -11.28
C ARG A 170 -7.29 4.13 -11.08
N LYS A 171 -6.77 3.77 -9.90
CA LYS A 171 -6.48 2.37 -9.56
C LYS A 171 -7.77 1.58 -9.33
N TYR A 172 -8.76 2.21 -8.74
CA TYR A 172 -10.09 1.64 -8.57
C TYR A 172 -10.72 1.31 -9.93
N GLU A 173 -10.78 2.29 -10.85
CA GLU A 173 -11.30 2.08 -12.21
C GLU A 173 -10.52 0.97 -12.94
N PHE A 174 -9.19 1.01 -12.89
CA PHE A 174 -8.34 -0.04 -13.44
C PHE A 174 -8.66 -1.43 -12.88
N ALA A 175 -8.85 -1.54 -11.56
CA ALA A 175 -9.15 -2.81 -10.91
C ALA A 175 -10.52 -3.36 -11.31
N LEU A 176 -11.53 -2.51 -11.39
CA LEU A 176 -12.90 -2.92 -11.70
C LEU A 176 -13.13 -3.19 -13.17
N GLU A 177 -12.74 -2.27 -14.03
CA GLU A 177 -13.05 -2.37 -15.47
C GLU A 177 -12.01 -3.22 -16.21
N GLY A 178 -10.84 -3.46 -15.62
CA GLY A 178 -9.73 -4.07 -16.33
C GLY A 178 -9.19 -3.15 -17.41
N GLY A 179 -8.54 -3.72 -18.40
CA GLY A 179 -8.02 -2.92 -19.50
C GLY A 179 -7.22 -3.72 -20.51
N GLN A 180 -6.68 -3.03 -21.47
CA GLN A 180 -5.84 -3.60 -22.53
C GLN A 180 -4.65 -2.69 -22.81
N TRP A 181 -3.57 -3.31 -23.27
CA TRP A 181 -2.45 -2.56 -23.81
C TRP A 181 -2.80 -2.11 -25.23
N VAL A 182 -2.68 -0.82 -25.48
CA VAL A 182 -2.84 -0.22 -26.80
C VAL A 182 -1.59 0.53 -27.20
N ASP A 183 -1.36 0.69 -28.49
CA ASP A 183 -0.26 1.51 -28.96
C ASP A 183 -0.44 2.95 -28.47
N ASN A 184 0.62 3.52 -27.94
CA ASN A 184 0.60 4.88 -27.42
C ASN A 184 0.59 5.88 -28.57
N PRO A 185 -0.49 6.65 -28.77
CA PRO A 185 -0.56 7.63 -29.84
C PRO A 185 0.43 8.79 -29.67
N ALA A 186 0.96 9.00 -28.47
CA ALA A 186 1.97 10.01 -28.18
C ALA A 186 3.39 9.44 -28.20
N TYR A 187 3.58 8.17 -28.61
CA TYR A 187 4.91 7.58 -28.68
C TYR A 187 5.78 8.27 -29.72
N ASP A 188 6.90 8.81 -29.29
CA ASP A 188 7.93 9.37 -30.16
C ASP A 188 9.14 8.43 -30.25
N PRO A 189 9.37 7.77 -31.40
CA PRO A 189 10.52 6.87 -31.56
C PRO A 189 11.88 7.59 -31.54
N THR A 190 11.88 8.92 -31.62
CA THR A 190 13.10 9.74 -31.59
C THR A 190 13.43 10.29 -30.21
N ALA A 191 12.49 10.17 -29.26
CA ALA A 191 12.69 10.61 -27.89
C ALA A 191 13.83 9.85 -27.20
N PRO A 192 14.54 10.48 -26.25
CA PRO A 192 15.54 9.82 -25.44
C PRO A 192 14.96 8.55 -24.77
N LYS A 193 15.82 7.52 -24.61
CA LYS A 193 15.40 6.34 -23.84
C LYS A 193 15.15 6.74 -22.39
N TYR A 194 14.14 6.13 -21.82
CA TYR A 194 13.83 6.30 -20.39
C TYR A 194 15.09 6.02 -19.54
N ASP A 195 15.50 6.99 -18.76
CA ASP A 195 16.71 7.00 -17.92
C ASP A 195 16.41 6.97 -16.41
N GLY A 196 15.11 6.85 -16.06
CA GLY A 196 14.60 6.94 -14.69
C GLY A 196 13.84 8.22 -14.41
N ASP A 197 13.97 9.24 -15.24
CA ASP A 197 13.17 10.46 -15.15
C ASP A 197 11.80 10.26 -15.81
N TRP A 198 10.74 10.50 -15.04
CA TRP A 198 9.35 10.36 -15.52
C TRP A 198 8.99 11.33 -16.62
N LEU A 199 9.71 12.46 -16.77
CA LEU A 199 9.56 13.39 -17.88
C LEU A 199 9.97 12.75 -19.22
N ASN A 200 10.86 11.75 -19.19
CA ASN A 200 11.31 10.99 -20.35
C ASN A 200 10.53 9.68 -20.55
N TRP A 201 9.43 9.50 -19.80
CA TRP A 201 8.58 8.31 -19.93
C TRP A 201 7.82 8.32 -21.26
N ASN A 202 8.27 7.51 -22.20
CA ASN A 202 7.76 7.42 -23.57
C ASN A 202 7.52 5.95 -23.96
N PRO A 203 6.53 5.27 -23.34
CA PRO A 203 6.27 3.86 -23.62
C PRO A 203 5.61 3.68 -24.98
N LYS A 204 5.99 2.61 -25.70
CA LYS A 204 5.36 2.23 -26.97
C LYS A 204 3.88 1.89 -26.81
N GLN A 205 3.52 1.32 -25.67
CA GLN A 205 2.16 0.93 -25.35
C GLN A 205 1.76 1.51 -24.01
N ILE A 206 0.51 1.91 -23.92
CA ILE A 206 -0.12 2.39 -22.70
C ILE A 206 -1.28 1.48 -22.34
N TRP A 207 -1.54 1.34 -21.06
CA TRP A 207 -2.70 0.65 -20.57
C TRP A 207 -3.89 1.61 -20.58
N VAL A 208 -4.99 1.18 -21.19
CA VAL A 208 -6.26 1.91 -21.18
C VAL A 208 -7.37 1.05 -20.59
N PRO A 209 -8.27 1.63 -19.77
CA PRO A 209 -9.46 0.92 -19.31
C PRO A 209 -10.25 0.38 -20.48
N SER A 210 -10.74 -0.86 -20.36
CA SER A 210 -11.50 -1.51 -21.43
C SER A 210 -12.54 -2.43 -20.82
N LYS A 211 -13.79 -2.24 -21.17
CA LYS A 211 -14.91 -3.13 -20.80
C LYS A 211 -14.73 -4.57 -21.29
N ASN A 212 -13.86 -4.79 -22.25
CA ASN A 212 -13.49 -6.11 -22.74
C ASN A 212 -12.32 -6.74 -21.95
N GLY A 213 -11.65 -5.96 -21.10
CA GLY A 213 -10.69 -6.47 -20.14
C GLY A 213 -11.45 -7.10 -18.98
N LEU A 214 -11.10 -8.33 -18.60
CA LEU A 214 -11.71 -9.00 -17.44
C LEU A 214 -11.26 -8.27 -16.15
N GLY A 215 -11.98 -7.20 -15.80
CA GLY A 215 -11.84 -6.51 -14.53
C GLY A 215 -12.50 -7.28 -13.39
N MET A 216 -12.22 -6.86 -12.17
CA MET A 216 -12.81 -7.50 -10.98
C MET A 216 -14.33 -7.31 -10.89
N ARG A 217 -14.89 -6.29 -11.53
CA ARG A 217 -16.33 -6.08 -11.63
C ARG A 217 -17.03 -7.35 -12.12
N TYR A 218 -16.54 -7.94 -13.21
CA TYR A 218 -17.10 -9.17 -13.73
C TYR A 218 -17.11 -10.31 -12.70
N VAL A 219 -16.04 -10.45 -11.94
CA VAL A 219 -15.94 -11.47 -10.88
C VAL A 219 -16.90 -11.17 -9.74
N PHE A 220 -16.96 -9.92 -9.29
CA PHE A 220 -17.84 -9.50 -8.18
C PHE A 220 -19.31 -9.68 -8.53
N ASP A 221 -19.72 -9.27 -9.74
CA ASP A 221 -21.09 -9.43 -10.22
C ASP A 221 -21.47 -10.89 -10.31
N THR A 222 -20.62 -11.74 -10.90
CA THR A 222 -20.85 -13.18 -10.98
C THR A 222 -21.00 -13.82 -9.58
N VAL A 223 -20.17 -13.43 -8.63
CA VAL A 223 -20.26 -13.93 -7.25
C VAL A 223 -21.54 -13.41 -6.57
N ASN A 224 -21.90 -12.15 -6.79
CA ASN A 224 -23.11 -11.55 -6.25
C ASN A 224 -24.38 -12.18 -6.83
N GLU A 225 -24.37 -12.63 -8.08
CA GLU A 225 -25.44 -13.43 -8.66
C GLU A 225 -25.64 -14.78 -7.97
N ILE A 226 -24.54 -15.44 -7.56
CA ILE A 226 -24.56 -16.77 -6.95
C ILE A 226 -24.92 -16.69 -5.45
N TYR A 227 -24.32 -15.76 -4.71
CA TYR A 227 -24.41 -15.69 -3.24
C TYR A 227 -25.37 -14.61 -2.73
N GLY A 228 -25.97 -13.82 -3.63
CA GLY A 228 -26.88 -12.72 -3.33
C GLY A 228 -26.25 -11.35 -3.54
N LYS A 229 -27.10 -10.38 -3.88
CA LYS A 229 -26.69 -8.98 -4.00
C LYS A 229 -25.99 -8.55 -2.73
N ASP A 230 -24.92 -7.80 -2.84
CA ASP A 230 -24.12 -7.27 -1.74
C ASP A 230 -23.19 -8.28 -1.04
N PHE A 231 -22.93 -9.46 -1.57
CA PHE A 231 -21.86 -10.30 -1.05
C PHE A 231 -20.51 -9.60 -1.18
N TYR A 232 -20.23 -9.03 -2.34
CA TYR A 232 -19.14 -8.08 -2.54
C TYR A 232 -19.71 -6.68 -2.79
N GLN A 233 -19.42 -5.74 -1.89
CA GLN A 233 -19.77 -4.34 -2.05
C GLN A 233 -18.54 -3.56 -2.49
N TYR A 234 -18.59 -2.98 -3.67
CA TYR A 234 -17.46 -2.32 -4.30
C TYR A 234 -17.83 -0.97 -4.96
N GLU A 235 -19.14 -0.64 -4.97
CA GLU A 235 -19.73 0.64 -5.39
C GLU A 235 -20.40 1.34 -4.22
#